data_2b3c21df637995b64d28f1c0b924b9fa
#
_entry.id   2b3c21df637995b64d28f1c0b924b9fa
#
_cell.length_a   1.000
_cell.length_b   1.000
_cell.length_c   1.000
_cell.angle_alpha   90.00
_cell.angle_beta   90.00
_cell.angle_gamma   90.00
#
_symmetry.space_group_name_H-M   'P 1'
#
loop_
_entity.id
_entity.type
_entity.pdbx_description
1 polymer ?
#
loop_
_entity_poly.entity_id
_entity_poly.type
_entity_poly.pdbx_seq_one_letter_code
_entity_poly.pdbx_strand_id
1 'polypeptide(L)'
;WLNEGHSFGITAAGGAGWQLAEWIVDGEPTVDMMGVDPRRFGPYASRGYLRSKNEEAYDHVFKNHYPDEERGAARPLKTSPCYDRMKDLGAVFGTVYGWERPNWFAPEGYALSAEDLDK
;
A
#
# COMPACT_ATOMS: atom_id res chain seq x y z
N TRP A 1 18.24 -3.79 -17.35
CA TRP A 1 16.78 -3.57 -17.32
C TRP A 1 16.10 -4.90 -17.04
N LEU A 2 15.00 -4.89 -16.29
CA LEU A 2 14.23 -6.06 -15.90
C LEU A 2 12.75 -5.72 -15.90
N ASN A 3 11.94 -6.58 -16.49
CA ASN A 3 10.50 -6.47 -16.50
C ASN A 3 9.90 -7.81 -16.08
N GLU A 4 9.57 -7.93 -14.81
CA GLU A 4 8.98 -9.16 -14.24
C GLU A 4 8.14 -8.85 -13.01
N GLY A 5 7.57 -9.89 -12.40
CA GLY A 5 6.87 -9.78 -11.11
C GLY A 5 5.44 -9.26 -11.22
N HIS A 6 4.84 -9.28 -12.40
CA HIS A 6 3.47 -8.86 -12.59
C HIS A 6 2.47 -9.96 -12.19
N SER A 7 1.58 -9.67 -11.25
CA SER A 7 0.48 -10.60 -10.89
C SER A 7 -0.46 -10.87 -12.08
N PHE A 8 -0.66 -9.86 -12.95
CA PHE A 8 -1.43 -9.96 -14.18
C PHE A 8 -0.51 -9.99 -15.41
N GLY A 9 0.46 -10.90 -15.41
CA GLY A 9 1.55 -10.95 -16.37
C GLY A 9 1.11 -10.96 -17.84
N ILE A 10 0.18 -11.82 -18.21
CA ILE A 10 -0.32 -11.91 -19.59
C ILE A 10 -1.03 -10.61 -20.00
N THR A 11 -1.90 -10.08 -19.15
CA THR A 11 -2.66 -8.86 -19.41
C THR A 11 -1.74 -7.63 -19.51
N ALA A 12 -0.72 -7.55 -18.64
CA ALA A 12 0.17 -6.41 -18.57
C ALA A 12 1.36 -6.49 -19.55
N ALA A 13 1.68 -7.66 -20.11
CA ALA A 13 2.92 -7.91 -20.85
C ALA A 13 3.14 -6.93 -22.02
N GLY A 14 2.12 -6.68 -22.82
CA GLY A 14 2.23 -5.78 -23.98
C GLY A 14 2.56 -4.35 -23.57
N GLY A 15 1.77 -3.79 -22.64
CA GLY A 15 1.97 -2.43 -22.15
C GLY A 15 3.27 -2.26 -21.37
N ALA A 16 3.57 -3.20 -20.48
CA ALA A 16 4.81 -3.16 -19.71
C ALA A 16 6.06 -3.27 -20.59
N GLY A 17 6.02 -4.14 -21.60
CA GLY A 17 7.11 -4.29 -22.56
C GLY A 17 7.30 -3.03 -23.40
N TRP A 18 6.22 -2.43 -23.86
CA TRP A 18 6.25 -1.18 -24.63
C TRP A 18 6.86 -0.04 -23.80
N GLN A 19 6.32 0.21 -22.62
CA GLN A 19 6.80 1.29 -21.75
C GLN A 19 8.27 1.11 -21.33
N LEU A 20 8.70 -0.15 -21.10
CA LEU A 20 10.10 -0.44 -20.83
C LEU A 20 10.97 -0.15 -22.05
N ALA A 21 10.54 -0.49 -23.27
CA ALA A 21 11.28 -0.21 -24.49
C ALA A 21 11.46 1.31 -24.71
N GLU A 22 10.40 2.10 -24.54
CA GLU A 22 10.48 3.57 -24.59
C GLU A 22 11.48 4.10 -23.54
N TRP A 23 11.36 3.61 -22.32
CA TRP A 23 12.26 4.02 -21.24
C TRP A 23 13.74 3.72 -21.52
N ILE A 24 14.04 2.60 -22.19
CA ILE A 24 15.41 2.25 -22.58
C ILE A 24 15.92 3.14 -23.71
N VAL A 25 15.07 3.44 -24.70
CA VAL A 25 15.46 4.17 -25.93
C VAL A 25 15.43 5.68 -25.68
N ASP A 26 14.37 6.18 -25.07
CA ASP A 26 14.10 7.62 -24.96
C ASP A 26 14.49 8.18 -23.58
N GLY A 27 14.82 7.32 -22.63
CA GLY A 27 15.23 7.70 -21.27
C GLY A 27 14.07 7.87 -20.27
N GLU A 28 12.84 7.93 -20.75
CA GLU A 28 11.63 8.02 -19.91
C GLU A 28 10.44 7.35 -20.61
N PRO A 29 9.49 6.82 -19.84
CA PRO A 29 8.26 6.27 -20.40
C PRO A 29 7.27 7.38 -20.72
N THR A 30 6.36 7.15 -21.68
CA THR A 30 5.33 8.11 -22.08
C THR A 30 4.16 8.23 -21.11
N VAL A 31 4.05 7.29 -20.15
CA VAL A 31 3.05 7.30 -19.08
C VAL A 31 3.70 7.17 -17.71
N ASP A 32 3.01 7.60 -16.67
CA ASP A 32 3.49 7.44 -15.30
C ASP A 32 3.56 5.97 -14.90
N MET A 33 4.78 5.47 -14.70
CA MET A 33 5.07 4.10 -14.29
C MET A 33 5.36 3.96 -12.78
N MET A 34 5.14 5.02 -11.98
CA MET A 34 5.45 5.01 -10.53
C MET A 34 4.79 3.82 -9.81
N GLY A 35 3.56 3.46 -10.18
CA GLY A 35 2.83 2.36 -9.57
C GLY A 35 3.49 0.99 -9.68
N VAL A 36 4.38 0.80 -10.67
CA VAL A 36 5.10 -0.46 -10.93
C VAL A 36 6.62 -0.30 -10.85
N ASP A 37 7.13 0.90 -10.61
CA ASP A 37 8.55 1.15 -10.45
C ASP A 37 8.99 0.76 -9.03
N PRO A 38 9.94 -0.19 -8.85
CA PRO A 38 10.41 -0.58 -7.52
C PRO A 38 11.11 0.56 -6.76
N ARG A 39 11.56 1.61 -7.42
CA ARG A 39 12.16 2.80 -6.78
C ARG A 39 11.16 3.58 -5.91
N ARG A 40 9.85 3.32 -6.04
CA ARG A 40 8.83 3.86 -5.13
C ARG A 40 9.01 3.39 -3.70
N PHE A 41 9.71 2.28 -3.50
CA PHE A 41 10.02 1.76 -2.17
C PHE A 41 11.31 2.40 -1.64
N GLY A 42 11.24 2.97 -0.46
CA GLY A 42 12.39 3.51 0.25
C GLY A 42 13.09 2.48 1.14
N PRO A 43 14.07 2.91 1.96
CA PRO A 43 14.82 2.03 2.88
C PRO A 43 13.96 1.26 3.89
N TYR A 44 12.72 1.68 4.10
CA TYR A 44 11.76 1.02 4.99
C TYR A 44 11.32 -0.36 4.47
N ALA A 45 11.43 -0.61 3.17
CA ALA A 45 10.98 -1.84 2.53
C ALA A 45 11.94 -3.01 2.82
N SER A 46 12.02 -3.39 4.09
CA SER A 46 12.77 -4.56 4.53
C SER A 46 12.17 -5.86 3.97
N ARG A 47 12.93 -6.97 4.05
CA ARG A 47 12.42 -8.29 3.69
C ARG A 47 11.15 -8.66 4.46
N GLY A 48 11.08 -8.35 5.76
CA GLY A 48 9.91 -8.60 6.59
C GLY A 48 8.70 -7.82 6.13
N TYR A 49 8.89 -6.53 5.85
CA TYR A 49 7.85 -5.67 5.30
C TYR A 49 7.30 -6.22 3.97
N LEU A 50 8.19 -6.49 3.01
CA LEU A 50 7.79 -6.99 1.68
C LEU A 50 7.06 -8.32 1.77
N ARG A 51 7.54 -9.24 2.65
CA ARG A 51 6.88 -10.52 2.86
C ARG A 51 5.46 -10.34 3.38
N SER A 52 5.28 -9.60 4.48
CA SER A 52 3.95 -9.39 5.09
C SER A 52 2.99 -8.70 4.12
N LYS A 53 3.46 -7.69 3.37
CA LYS A 53 2.63 -7.01 2.39
C LYS A 53 2.25 -7.91 1.21
N ASN A 54 3.16 -8.75 0.73
CA ASN A 54 2.87 -9.67 -0.36
C ASN A 54 1.92 -10.79 0.08
N GLU A 55 2.08 -11.35 1.28
CA GLU A 55 1.17 -12.34 1.84
C GLU A 55 -0.26 -11.78 1.92
N GLU A 56 -0.43 -10.59 2.49
CA GLU A 56 -1.72 -9.91 2.57
C GLU A 56 -2.30 -9.59 1.19
N ALA A 57 -1.49 -8.99 0.30
CA ALA A 57 -1.95 -8.61 -1.02
C ALA A 57 -2.39 -9.82 -1.86
N TYR A 58 -1.67 -10.94 -1.74
CA TYR A 58 -2.00 -12.17 -2.46
C TYR A 58 -3.26 -12.85 -1.91
N ASP A 59 -3.43 -12.87 -0.58
CA ASP A 59 -4.64 -13.39 0.06
C ASP A 59 -5.91 -12.61 -0.35
N HIS A 60 -5.76 -11.33 -0.63
CA HIS A 60 -6.87 -10.44 -0.97
C HIS A 60 -7.08 -10.20 -2.48
N VAL A 61 -6.23 -10.75 -3.35
CA VAL A 61 -6.27 -10.43 -4.79
C VAL A 61 -7.61 -10.75 -5.47
N PHE A 62 -8.31 -11.76 -4.99
CA PHE A 62 -9.61 -12.19 -5.51
C PHE A 62 -10.79 -11.96 -4.55
N LYS A 63 -10.56 -11.28 -3.43
CA LYS A 63 -11.62 -10.94 -2.50
C LYS A 63 -12.38 -9.71 -2.97
N ASN A 64 -13.68 -9.69 -2.72
CA ASN A 64 -14.45 -8.46 -2.80
C ASN A 64 -14.16 -7.63 -1.54
N HIS A 65 -13.66 -6.41 -1.75
CA HIS A 65 -13.36 -5.50 -0.65
C HIS A 65 -14.60 -4.69 -0.26
N TYR A 66 -14.78 -4.49 1.03
CA TYR A 66 -15.76 -3.53 1.53
C TYR A 66 -15.26 -2.11 1.27
N PRO A 67 -16.18 -1.14 1.06
CA PRO A 67 -15.80 0.26 1.06
C PRO A 67 -15.02 0.61 2.34
N ASP A 68 -13.93 1.37 2.17
CA ASP A 68 -13.06 1.84 3.26
C ASP A 68 -12.29 0.74 4.02
N GLU A 69 -12.28 -0.50 3.52
CA GLU A 69 -11.47 -1.58 4.08
C GLU A 69 -9.98 -1.25 4.01
N GLU A 70 -9.31 -1.27 5.16
CA GLU A 70 -7.89 -0.93 5.28
C GLU A 70 -7.00 -2.18 5.36
N ARG A 71 -5.81 -2.07 4.77
CA ARG A 71 -4.80 -3.11 4.86
C ARG A 71 -4.04 -3.03 6.17
N GLY A 72 -3.98 -4.15 6.91
CA GLY A 72 -3.39 -4.21 8.24
C GLY A 72 -1.91 -4.59 8.28
N ALA A 73 -1.41 -5.34 7.28
CA ALA A 73 -0.07 -5.90 7.34
C ALA A 73 1.04 -4.84 7.39
N ALA A 74 2.05 -5.11 8.22
CA ALA A 74 3.26 -4.28 8.38
C ALA A 74 2.96 -2.81 8.76
N ARG A 75 1.94 -2.58 9.58
CA ARG A 75 1.59 -1.27 10.15
C ARG A 75 2.02 -1.19 11.63
N PRO A 76 2.27 0.02 12.15
CA PRO A 76 2.43 1.28 11.43
C PRO A 76 3.76 1.34 10.66
N LEU A 77 3.79 2.00 9.49
CA LEU A 77 5.02 2.16 8.70
C LEU A 77 5.61 3.56 8.84
N LYS A 78 4.81 4.57 8.58
CA LYS A 78 5.18 5.98 8.69
C LYS A 78 4.17 6.69 9.58
N THR A 79 4.67 7.38 10.60
CA THR A 79 3.83 8.09 11.56
C THR A 79 4.19 9.58 11.61
N SER A 80 3.19 10.42 11.79
CA SER A 80 3.41 11.84 12.04
C SER A 80 3.89 12.06 13.49
N PRO A 81 4.49 13.21 13.80
CA PRO A 81 4.83 13.55 15.19
C PRO A 81 3.63 13.58 16.15
N CYS A 82 2.41 13.69 15.62
CA CYS A 82 1.18 13.71 16.41
C CYS A 82 0.51 12.33 16.55
N TYR A 83 1.12 11.27 15.99
CA TYR A 83 0.51 9.94 15.92
C TYR A 83 0.07 9.42 17.29
N ASP A 84 1.00 9.38 18.25
CA ASP A 84 0.72 8.85 19.60
C ASP A 84 -0.36 9.66 20.30
N ARG A 85 -0.31 10.99 20.19
CA ARG A 85 -1.34 11.85 20.78
C ARG A 85 -2.73 11.62 20.15
N MET A 86 -2.80 11.43 18.84
CA MET A 86 -4.05 11.11 18.16
C MET A 86 -4.56 9.74 18.59
N LYS A 87 -3.67 8.76 18.73
CA LYS A 87 -3.99 7.42 19.23
C LYS A 87 -4.60 7.48 20.64
N ASP A 88 -3.99 8.26 21.54
CA ASP A 88 -4.48 8.46 22.91
C ASP A 88 -5.87 9.13 22.94
N LEU A 89 -6.20 9.90 21.90
CA LEU A 89 -7.52 10.53 21.72
C LEU A 89 -8.54 9.61 21.03
N GLY A 90 -8.21 8.33 20.84
CA GLY A 90 -9.11 7.36 20.22
C GLY A 90 -9.09 7.35 18.69
N ALA A 91 -8.04 7.86 18.05
CA ALA A 91 -7.97 7.81 16.58
C ALA A 91 -7.90 6.38 16.06
N VAL A 92 -8.76 6.09 15.10
CA VAL A 92 -8.73 4.88 14.26
C VAL A 92 -8.05 5.27 12.95
N PHE A 93 -6.96 4.56 12.63
CA PHE A 93 -6.08 4.96 11.54
C PHE A 93 -6.30 4.13 10.29
N GLY A 94 -6.31 4.82 9.15
CA GLY A 94 -6.05 4.25 7.84
C GLY A 94 -4.67 4.65 7.32
N THR A 95 -4.33 4.21 6.10
CA THR A 95 -3.04 4.52 5.49
C THR A 95 -3.17 5.20 4.14
N VAL A 96 -2.34 6.21 3.90
CA VAL A 96 -2.19 6.83 2.58
C VAL A 96 -0.70 6.91 2.26
N TYR A 97 -0.28 6.23 1.21
CA TYR A 97 1.14 6.11 0.82
C TYR A 97 2.06 5.65 1.97
N GLY A 98 1.55 4.76 2.83
CA GLY A 98 2.24 4.24 4.00
C GLY A 98 2.26 5.16 5.22
N TRP A 99 1.67 6.34 5.15
CA TRP A 99 1.47 7.23 6.28
C TRP A 99 0.19 6.90 7.03
N GLU A 100 0.29 6.73 8.34
CA GLU A 100 -0.87 6.59 9.22
C GLU A 100 -1.64 7.92 9.27
N ARG A 101 -2.93 7.84 8.96
CA ARG A 101 -3.85 8.99 8.99
C ARG A 101 -5.09 8.62 9.78
N PRO A 102 -5.58 9.47 10.69
CA PRO A 102 -6.82 9.22 11.38
C PRO A 102 -7.98 9.28 10.38
N ASN A 103 -8.75 8.20 10.29
CA ASN A 103 -9.99 8.16 9.53
C ASN A 103 -11.12 8.77 10.36
N TRP A 104 -11.16 8.42 11.65
CA TRP A 104 -12.13 8.94 12.62
C TRP A 104 -11.58 8.80 14.05
N PHE A 105 -12.31 9.36 15.02
CA PHE A 105 -11.98 9.25 16.45
C PHE A 105 -13.09 8.54 17.17
N ALA A 106 -12.80 7.43 17.83
CA ALA A 106 -13.74 6.71 18.67
C ALA A 106 -14.05 7.52 19.93
N PRO A 107 -15.32 7.65 20.31
CA PRO A 107 -15.71 8.29 21.57
C PRO A 107 -15.10 7.58 22.78
N GLU A 108 -14.88 8.31 23.87
CA GLU A 108 -14.40 7.73 25.11
C GLU A 108 -15.31 6.57 25.60
N GLY A 109 -14.70 5.45 25.92
CA GLY A 109 -15.42 4.24 26.32
C GLY A 109 -15.96 3.39 25.18
N TYR A 110 -15.77 3.81 23.93
CA TYR A 110 -16.16 2.99 22.78
C TYR A 110 -15.23 1.78 22.63
N ALA A 111 -15.81 0.56 22.65
CA ALA A 111 -15.04 -0.66 22.39
C ALA A 111 -14.96 -0.88 20.87
N LEU A 112 -13.76 -0.69 20.32
CA LEU A 112 -13.50 -0.98 18.91
C LEU A 112 -13.76 -2.46 18.61
N SER A 113 -14.61 -2.73 17.66
CA SER A 113 -14.81 -4.07 17.09
C SER A 113 -13.76 -4.37 16.02
N ALA A 114 -13.61 -5.63 15.62
CA ALA A 114 -12.76 -5.98 14.49
C ALA A 114 -13.21 -5.26 13.20
N GLU A 115 -14.53 -5.09 13.02
CA GLU A 115 -15.09 -4.38 11.87
C GLU A 115 -14.77 -2.88 11.86
N ASP A 116 -14.56 -2.26 13.02
CA ASP A 116 -14.16 -0.86 13.11
C ASP A 116 -12.70 -0.63 12.76
N LEU A 117 -11.88 -1.65 12.88
CA LEU A 117 -10.46 -1.61 12.54
C LEU A 117 -10.22 -1.89 11.04
N ASP A 118 -11.21 -2.47 10.38
CA ASP A 118 -11.18 -2.79 8.94
C ASP A 118 -11.86 -1.69 8.09
N LYS A 119 -12.28 -0.59 8.70
CA LYS A 119 -12.88 0.59 8.06
C LYS A 119 -11.86 1.74 8.09
#